data_fa7640b1fb4cec692168ac780bff33a2
#
_entry.id   fa7640b1fb4cec692168ac780bff33a2
#
_cell.length_a   1.000
_cell.length_b   1.000
_cell.length_c   1.000
_cell.angle_alpha   90.00
_cell.angle_beta   90.00
_cell.angle_gamma   90.00
#
_symmetry.space_group_name_H-M   'P 1'
#
loop_
_entity.id
_entity.type
_entity.pdbx_description
1 polymer ?
#
loop_
_entity_poly.entity_id
_entity_poly.type
_entity_poly.pdbx_seq_one_letter_code
_entity_poly.pdbx_strand_id
1 'polypeptide(L)'
;MKHTSSITNYLDMETKELFNIYSNDKSNKEVRDILIERNLYLVSILAKKYINKGVEFEDLYQVGSLALIYAIERYDISKGYEFSSFATPTIIGEIKKYFRDKVWTMRVPRRVQELNKKVNEAKLLLEQQNKK
;
A
#
# COMPACT_ATOMS: atom_id res chain seq x y z
N MET A 1 -30.64 -1.59 16.99
CA MET A 1 -30.20 -1.61 17.10
C MET A 1 -29.81 -1.81 16.67
N LYS A 2 -29.52 -1.94 16.82
CA LYS A 2 -28.99 -2.13 16.79
C LYS A 2 -28.25 -1.86 16.88
N HIS A 3 -27.89 -1.65 17.39
CA HIS A 3 -27.16 -1.43 17.75
C HIS A 3 -26.58 -1.56 18.24
N THR A 4 -26.67 -1.68 18.79
CA THR A 4 -26.13 -1.91 19.56
C THR A 4 -25.55 -2.43 19.58
N SER A 5 -25.74 -3.00 19.72
CA SER A 5 -25.13 -3.68 19.90
C SER A 5 -24.52 -3.97 19.65
N SER A 6 -24.64 -3.76 19.55
CA SER A 6 -24.05 -4.04 19.43
C SER A 6 -23.40 -4.07 19.27
N ILE A 7 -24.75 -3.53 19.71
CA ILE A 7 -23.65 -3.38 19.79
C ILE A 7 -22.72 -4.43 19.56
N THR A 8 -22.81 -4.75 18.53
CA THR A 8 -21.96 -5.74 18.15
C THR A 8 -20.59 -5.33 18.37
N ASN A 9 -19.88 -6.16 19.00
CA ASN A 9 -18.56 -5.83 19.26
C ASN A 9 -17.68 -6.45 18.19
N TYR A 10 -17.60 -5.76 17.09
CA TYR A 10 -16.76 -6.22 15.99
C TYR A 10 -15.31 -6.42 16.43
N LEU A 11 -14.88 -5.62 17.39
CA LEU A 11 -13.50 -5.69 17.83
C LEU A 11 -13.17 -7.02 18.50
N ASP A 12 -14.17 -7.72 19.00
CA ASP A 12 -13.94 -9.02 19.62
C ASP A 12 -14.03 -10.16 18.63
N MET A 13 -14.40 -9.88 17.40
CA MET A 13 -14.57 -10.94 16.43
C MET A 13 -13.27 -11.31 15.76
N GLU A 14 -13.21 -12.55 15.30
CA GLU A 14 -12.06 -13.00 14.54
C GLU A 14 -12.08 -12.38 13.16
N THR A 15 -10.90 -12.23 12.61
CA THR A 15 -10.76 -11.60 11.30
C THR A 15 -11.57 -12.31 10.24
N LYS A 16 -11.61 -13.64 10.30
CA LYS A 16 -12.37 -14.41 9.34
C LYS A 16 -13.85 -14.07 9.38
N GLU A 17 -14.37 -13.92 10.59
CA GLU A 17 -15.76 -13.54 10.74
C GLU A 17 -16.04 -12.16 10.19
N LEU A 18 -15.10 -11.25 10.43
CA LEU A 18 -15.25 -9.90 9.91
C LEU A 18 -15.24 -9.89 8.39
N PHE A 19 -14.42 -10.71 7.78
CA PHE A 19 -14.42 -10.80 6.33
C PHE A 19 -15.74 -11.35 5.82
N ASN A 20 -16.33 -12.30 6.54
CA ASN A 20 -17.65 -12.79 6.15
C ASN A 20 -18.68 -11.69 6.19
N ILE A 21 -18.68 -10.91 7.25
CA ILE A 21 -19.64 -9.82 7.39
C ILE A 21 -19.43 -8.81 6.26
N TYR A 22 -18.19 -8.44 6.03
CA TYR A 22 -17.89 -7.46 5.00
C TYR A 22 -18.24 -7.99 3.61
N SER A 23 -18.01 -9.27 3.39
CA SER A 23 -18.34 -9.90 2.12
C SER A 23 -19.82 -9.79 1.80
N ASN A 24 -20.67 -9.86 2.82
CA ASN A 24 -22.09 -9.77 2.64
C ASN A 24 -22.62 -8.33 2.61
N ASP A 25 -21.82 -7.40 3.08
CA ASP A 25 -22.26 -6.00 3.12
C ASP A 25 -21.03 -5.10 2.97
N LYS A 26 -20.68 -4.81 1.74
CA LYS A 26 -19.51 -4.00 1.46
C LYS A 26 -19.66 -2.54 1.82
N SER A 27 -20.85 -2.16 2.24
CA SER A 27 -21.05 -0.79 2.70
C SER A 27 -20.75 -0.62 4.19
N ASN A 28 -20.42 -1.72 4.87
CA ASN A 28 -20.11 -1.69 6.29
C ASN A 28 -18.69 -1.17 6.49
N LYS A 29 -18.59 0.14 6.63
CA LYS A 29 -17.28 0.78 6.72
C LYS A 29 -16.59 0.50 8.04
N GLU A 30 -17.36 0.28 9.08
CA GLU A 30 -16.77 0.00 10.38
C GLU A 30 -15.98 -1.31 10.33
N VAL A 31 -16.59 -2.33 9.77
CA VAL A 31 -15.90 -3.62 9.63
C VAL A 31 -14.71 -3.49 8.70
N ARG A 32 -14.89 -2.76 7.60
CA ARG A 32 -13.78 -2.55 6.67
C ARG A 32 -12.59 -1.90 7.37
N ASP A 33 -12.86 -0.88 8.16
CA ASP A 33 -11.79 -0.15 8.82
C ASP A 33 -11.05 -1.03 9.83
N ILE A 34 -11.79 -1.88 10.53
CA ILE A 34 -11.16 -2.81 11.45
C ILE A 34 -10.28 -3.80 10.69
N LEU A 35 -10.76 -4.28 9.57
CA LEU A 35 -9.97 -5.20 8.75
C LEU A 35 -8.70 -4.54 8.25
N ILE A 36 -8.81 -3.30 7.84
CA ILE A 36 -7.63 -2.55 7.40
C ILE A 36 -6.64 -2.46 8.54
N GLU A 37 -7.10 -2.03 9.69
CA GLU A 37 -6.22 -1.83 10.82
C GLU A 37 -5.53 -3.12 11.24
N ARG A 38 -6.25 -4.21 11.24
CA ARG A 38 -5.69 -5.49 11.65
C ARG A 38 -4.61 -5.99 10.70
N ASN A 39 -4.62 -5.53 9.47
CA ASN A 39 -3.69 -6.03 8.46
C ASN A 39 -2.65 -5.01 8.05
N LEU A 40 -2.62 -3.85 8.70
CA LEU A 40 -1.60 -2.86 8.37
C LEU A 40 -0.19 -3.36 8.62
N TYR A 41 -0.03 -4.31 9.53
CA TYR A 41 1.29 -4.85 9.79
C TYR A 41 1.90 -5.47 8.54
N LEU A 42 1.07 -6.00 7.64
CA LEU A 42 1.57 -6.55 6.38
C LEU A 42 2.23 -5.47 5.55
N VAL A 43 1.58 -4.31 5.48
CA VAL A 43 2.15 -3.21 4.73
C VAL A 43 3.49 -2.79 5.31
N SER A 44 3.54 -2.70 6.62
CA SER A 44 4.77 -2.28 7.28
C SER A 44 5.91 -3.25 6.99
N ILE A 45 5.63 -4.54 7.11
CA ILE A 45 6.65 -5.54 6.86
C ILE A 45 7.14 -5.48 5.43
N LEU A 46 6.19 -5.41 4.49
CA LEU A 46 6.56 -5.44 3.08
C LEU A 46 7.24 -4.15 2.65
N ALA A 47 6.77 -3.01 3.16
CA ALA A 47 7.40 -1.76 2.81
C ALA A 47 8.84 -1.69 3.31
N LYS A 48 9.09 -2.26 4.49
CA LYS A 48 10.45 -2.23 5.04
C LYS A 48 11.45 -2.98 4.20
N LYS A 49 10.98 -3.93 3.41
CA LYS A 49 11.89 -4.66 2.55
C LYS A 49 12.45 -3.81 1.42
N TYR A 50 11.83 -2.68 1.17
CA TYR A 50 12.23 -1.84 0.05
C TYR A 50 12.83 -0.51 0.48
N ILE A 51 13.04 -0.35 1.78
CA ILE A 51 13.73 0.85 2.25
C ILE A 51 15.15 0.85 1.70
N ASN A 52 15.71 2.02 1.53
CA ASN A 52 17.08 2.18 1.05
C ASN A 52 17.23 1.90 -0.43
N LYS A 53 16.11 1.92 -1.14
CA LYS A 53 16.17 1.78 -2.58
C LYS A 53 15.83 3.11 -3.25
N GLY A 54 16.07 4.20 -2.52
CA GLY A 54 15.83 5.51 -3.07
C GLY A 54 14.44 6.05 -2.84
N VAL A 55 13.66 5.39 -2.00
CA VAL A 55 12.30 5.80 -1.71
C VAL A 55 12.10 5.76 -0.21
N GLU A 56 11.35 6.71 0.30
CA GLU A 56 11.10 6.79 1.72
C GLU A 56 10.06 5.79 2.17
N PHE A 57 10.24 5.32 3.41
CA PHE A 57 9.31 4.35 3.96
C PHE A 57 7.87 4.86 3.93
N GLU A 58 7.69 6.15 4.25
CA GLU A 58 6.34 6.69 4.31
C GLU A 58 5.63 6.63 2.98
N ASP A 59 6.36 6.87 1.89
CA ASP A 59 5.77 6.75 0.57
C ASP A 59 5.36 5.32 0.29
N LEU A 60 6.22 4.39 0.64
CA LEU A 60 5.92 2.98 0.41
C LEU A 60 4.77 2.51 1.28
N TYR A 61 4.70 3.02 2.52
CA TYR A 61 3.63 2.67 3.41
C TYR A 61 2.29 3.15 2.87
N GLN A 62 2.26 4.35 2.31
CA GLN A 62 1.03 4.86 1.72
C GLN A 62 0.60 4.05 0.52
N VAL A 63 1.56 3.75 -0.36
CA VAL A 63 1.25 2.95 -1.54
C VAL A 63 0.74 1.57 -1.13
N GLY A 64 1.42 0.96 -0.16
CA GLY A 64 1.02 -0.35 0.30
C GLY A 64 -0.31 -0.34 1.02
N SER A 65 -0.60 0.74 1.75
CA SER A 65 -1.87 0.83 2.46
C SER A 65 -3.04 0.93 1.50
N LEU A 66 -2.88 1.68 0.43
CA LEU A 66 -3.92 1.75 -0.59
C LEU A 66 -4.12 0.39 -1.23
N ALA A 67 -3.03 -0.32 -1.48
CA ALA A 67 -3.13 -1.67 -2.04
C ALA A 67 -3.82 -2.61 -1.07
N LEU A 68 -3.57 -2.44 0.22
CA LEU A 68 -4.21 -3.26 1.23
C LEU A 68 -5.72 -3.03 1.23
N ILE A 69 -6.15 -1.78 1.17
CA ILE A 69 -7.57 -1.47 1.13
C ILE A 69 -8.20 -2.13 -0.09
N TYR A 70 -7.53 -2.01 -1.22
CA TYR A 70 -8.00 -2.62 -2.45
C TYR A 70 -8.13 -4.13 -2.28
N ALA A 71 -7.14 -4.76 -1.63
CA ALA A 71 -7.16 -6.19 -1.43
C ALA A 71 -8.31 -6.60 -0.51
N ILE A 72 -8.56 -5.81 0.54
CA ILE A 72 -9.65 -6.11 1.46
C ILE A 72 -10.98 -6.06 0.72
N GLU A 73 -11.14 -5.07 -0.13
CA GLU A 73 -12.40 -4.92 -0.86
C GLU A 73 -12.62 -6.02 -1.88
N ARG A 74 -11.54 -6.63 -2.37
CA ARG A 74 -11.65 -7.64 -3.41
C ARG A 74 -11.46 -9.07 -2.95
N TYR A 75 -11.08 -9.24 -1.70
CA TYR A 75 -10.84 -10.58 -1.18
C TYR A 75 -12.13 -11.39 -1.21
N ASP A 76 -12.03 -12.59 -1.78
CA ASP A 76 -13.18 -13.49 -1.87
C ASP A 76 -12.93 -14.66 -0.94
N ILE A 77 -13.59 -14.60 0.22
CA ILE A 77 -13.37 -15.59 1.25
C ILE A 77 -13.82 -16.98 0.82
N SER A 78 -14.72 -17.04 -0.16
CA SER A 78 -15.22 -18.33 -0.61
C SER A 78 -14.19 -19.12 -1.41
N LYS A 79 -13.10 -18.48 -1.81
CA LYS A 79 -12.08 -19.18 -2.60
C LYS A 79 -11.13 -19.99 -1.76
N GLY A 80 -11.19 -19.84 -0.46
CA GLY A 80 -10.49 -20.76 0.43
C GLY A 80 -9.04 -20.47 0.74
N TYR A 81 -8.44 -19.45 0.12
CA TYR A 81 -7.06 -19.12 0.47
C TYR A 81 -7.03 -18.02 1.52
N GLU A 82 -5.91 -17.94 2.20
CA GLU A 82 -5.75 -16.95 3.26
C GLU A 82 -5.69 -15.55 2.71
N PHE A 83 -6.19 -14.59 3.48
CA PHE A 83 -6.14 -13.21 3.04
C PHE A 83 -4.71 -12.75 2.79
N SER A 84 -3.78 -13.13 3.68
CA SER A 84 -2.40 -12.68 3.51
C SER A 84 -1.81 -13.21 2.21
N SER A 85 -2.21 -14.41 1.80
CA SER A 85 -1.73 -14.95 0.53
C SER A 85 -2.23 -14.16 -0.65
N PHE A 86 -3.42 -13.60 -0.52
CA PHE A 86 -3.99 -12.78 -1.57
C PHE A 86 -3.43 -11.37 -1.53
N ALA A 87 -3.32 -10.82 -0.33
CA ALA A 87 -2.93 -9.41 -0.17
C ALA A 87 -1.45 -9.17 -0.45
N THR A 88 -0.59 -10.11 -0.07
CA THR A 88 0.84 -9.89 -0.21
C THR A 88 1.27 -9.61 -1.64
N PRO A 89 0.90 -10.42 -2.63
CA PRO A 89 1.29 -10.07 -4.00
C PRO A 89 0.65 -8.79 -4.48
N THR A 90 -0.54 -8.46 -4.01
CA THR A 90 -1.18 -7.22 -4.40
C THR A 90 -0.39 -6.04 -3.88
N ILE A 91 -0.01 -6.08 -2.62
CA ILE A 91 0.76 -5.00 -2.00
C ILE A 91 2.13 -4.89 -2.65
N ILE A 92 2.81 -6.01 -2.82
CA ILE A 92 4.13 -6.01 -3.44
C ILE A 92 4.05 -5.49 -4.87
N GLY A 93 3.00 -5.88 -5.59
CA GLY A 93 2.84 -5.43 -6.95
C GLY A 93 2.72 -3.92 -7.05
N GLU A 94 1.98 -3.31 -6.14
CA GLU A 94 1.85 -1.87 -6.14
C GLU A 94 3.14 -1.17 -5.72
N ILE A 95 3.85 -1.75 -4.76
CA ILE A 95 5.14 -1.19 -4.36
C ILE A 95 6.12 -1.26 -5.53
N LYS A 96 6.17 -2.40 -6.22
CA LYS A 96 7.07 -2.53 -7.36
C LYS A 96 6.69 -1.59 -8.49
N LYS A 97 5.39 -1.40 -8.69
CA LYS A 97 4.93 -0.47 -9.70
C LYS A 97 5.36 0.95 -9.36
N TYR A 98 5.27 1.31 -8.09
CA TYR A 98 5.69 2.61 -7.65
C TYR A 98 7.19 2.82 -7.91
N PHE A 99 7.99 1.80 -7.61
CA PHE A 99 9.42 1.87 -7.91
C PHE A 99 9.68 1.99 -9.39
N ARG A 100 8.98 1.21 -10.18
CA ARG A 100 9.17 1.25 -11.63
C ARG A 100 8.83 2.62 -12.17
N ASP A 101 7.75 3.20 -11.70
CA ASP A 101 7.35 4.51 -12.18
C ASP A 101 8.35 5.57 -11.78
N LYS A 102 8.88 5.48 -10.57
CA LYS A 102 9.89 6.41 -10.13
C LYS A 102 11.18 6.26 -10.92
N VAL A 103 11.58 5.03 -11.11
CA VAL A 103 12.81 4.76 -11.85
C VAL A 103 12.63 5.13 -13.32
N TRP A 104 11.45 4.90 -13.85
CA TRP A 104 11.16 5.24 -15.23
C TRP A 104 11.38 6.72 -15.49
N THR A 105 11.06 7.53 -14.51
CA THR A 105 11.29 8.96 -14.63
C THR A 105 12.77 9.26 -14.86
N MET A 106 13.63 8.40 -14.35
CA MET A 106 15.06 8.59 -14.46
C MET A 106 15.68 7.72 -15.54
N ARG A 107 15.00 6.68 -15.97
CA ARG A 107 15.53 5.76 -16.97
C ARG A 107 14.80 5.94 -18.26
N VAL A 108 15.24 6.90 -19.02
CA VAL A 108 14.67 7.15 -20.33
C VAL A 108 15.67 6.72 -21.38
N PRO A 109 15.29 6.73 -22.65
CA PRO A 109 16.26 6.37 -23.69
C PRO A 109 17.56 7.11 -23.55
N ARG A 110 18.62 6.46 -23.98
CA ARG A 110 19.96 6.95 -23.70
C ARG A 110 20.13 8.41 -24.06
N ARG A 111 19.62 8.80 -25.20
CA ARG A 111 19.75 10.18 -25.63
C ARG A 111 19.14 11.14 -24.63
N VAL A 112 17.95 10.78 -24.18
CA VAL A 112 17.24 11.60 -23.21
C VAL A 112 17.91 11.51 -21.85
N GLN A 113 18.49 10.36 -21.54
CA GLN A 113 19.23 10.24 -20.29
C GLN A 113 20.39 11.22 -20.23
N GLU A 114 21.10 11.35 -21.32
CA GLU A 114 22.23 12.28 -21.33
C GLU A 114 21.79 13.71 -21.15
N LEU A 115 20.68 14.08 -21.79
CA LEU A 115 20.13 15.39 -21.60
C LEU A 115 19.68 15.59 -20.15
N ASN A 116 18.98 14.63 -19.63
CA ASN A 116 18.51 14.71 -18.25
C ASN A 116 19.66 14.78 -17.27
N LYS A 117 20.74 14.07 -17.57
CA LYS A 117 21.89 14.10 -16.71
C LYS A 117 22.45 15.51 -16.62
N LYS A 118 22.55 16.18 -17.74
CA LYS A 118 23.05 17.56 -17.73
C LYS A 118 22.13 18.48 -16.97
N VAL A 119 20.82 18.32 -17.17
CA VAL A 119 19.86 19.13 -16.47
C VAL A 119 19.94 18.86 -14.97
N ASN A 120 20.05 17.60 -14.60
CA ASN A 120 20.11 17.25 -13.19
C ASN A 120 21.38 17.73 -12.53
N GLU A 121 22.48 17.70 -13.26
CA GLU A 121 23.72 18.22 -12.74
C GLU A 121 23.61 19.71 -12.48
N ALA A 122 22.96 20.43 -13.39
CA ALA A 122 22.74 21.86 -13.18
C ALA A 122 21.86 22.10 -11.97
N LYS A 123 20.80 21.29 -11.82
CA LYS A 123 19.91 21.44 -10.68
C LYS A 123 20.66 21.17 -9.38
N LEU A 124 21.50 20.15 -9.37
CA LEU A 124 22.26 19.83 -8.18
C LEU A 124 23.17 20.96 -7.78
N LEU A 125 23.81 21.57 -8.76
CA LEU A 125 24.68 22.70 -8.47
C LEU A 125 23.90 23.84 -7.86
N LEU A 126 22.73 24.12 -8.42
CA LEU A 126 21.88 25.18 -7.89
C LEU A 126 21.41 24.85 -6.49
N GLU A 127 21.03 23.62 -6.27
CA GLU A 127 20.56 23.22 -4.95
C GLU A 127 21.66 23.31 -3.92
N GLN A 128 22.87 22.94 -4.31
CA GLN A 128 23.98 23.03 -3.39
C GLN A 128 24.29 24.47 -3.02
N GLN A 129 24.12 25.35 -3.97
CA GLN A 129 24.35 26.75 -3.70
C GLN A 129 23.29 27.35 -2.79
N ASN A 130 22.04 26.91 -2.97
CA ASN A 130 20.94 27.44 -2.19
C ASN A 130 20.65 26.65 -0.95
N LYS A 131 21.30 25.51 -0.80
CA LYS A 131 20.90 24.61 0.19
C LYS A 131 21.26 24.99 1.51
N LYS A 132 20.49 24.82 2.22
CA LYS A 132 20.70 24.79 3.40
C LYS A 132 21.68 24.13 4.02
#